data_91f4a7cc0158cdfa733bc31a1e2314e0
#
_entry.id   91f4a7cc0158cdfa733bc31a1e2314e0
#
_cell.length_a   1.000
_cell.length_b   1.000
_cell.length_c   1.000
_cell.angle_alpha   90.00
_cell.angle_beta   90.00
_cell.angle_gamma   90.00
#
_symmetry.space_group_name_H-M   'P 1'
#
loop_
_entity.id
_entity.type
_entity.pdbx_description
1 polymer ?
#
loop_
_entity_poly.entity_id
_entity_poly.type
_entity_poly.pdbx_seq_one_letter_code
_entity_poly.pdbx_strand_id
1 'polypeptide(L)'
;MARSGNMDDRGALEKRAFARVLLNLRDERNMTQEALAFDSGYHPKYISLLERGKNSPSLIAILEIARVLGITGSELIGRVESLLPANRRRRRDTRGG
;
A
#
# COMPACT_ATOMS: atom_id res chain seq x y z
N MET A 1 16.99 11.46 -20.47
CA MET A 1 16.77 11.30 -20.23
C MET A 1 16.33 10.85 -19.50
N ALA A 2 16.24 10.48 -19.46
CA ALA A 2 15.77 9.71 -18.75
C ALA A 2 15.23 10.12 -17.63
N ARG A 3 15.15 10.93 -17.36
CA ARG A 3 14.65 11.32 -16.33
C ARG A 3 13.31 11.30 -16.23
N SER A 4 12.54 11.49 -17.16
CA SER A 4 11.11 11.45 -17.00
C SER A 4 10.70 10.09 -16.49
N GLY A 5 11.35 9.06 -16.88
CA GLY A 5 11.08 7.76 -16.35
C GLY A 5 11.20 7.75 -14.84
N ASN A 6 12.14 8.51 -14.31
CA ASN A 6 12.34 8.58 -12.89
C ASN A 6 11.16 9.18 -12.16
N MET A 7 10.52 10.15 -12.78
CA MET A 7 9.34 10.74 -12.18
C MET A 7 8.23 9.72 -12.08
N ASP A 8 8.03 8.95 -13.16
CA ASP A 8 6.98 7.95 -13.18
C ASP A 8 7.30 6.81 -12.21
N ASP A 9 8.58 6.57 -11.96
CA ASP A 9 8.98 5.49 -11.08
C ASP A 9 9.01 5.90 -9.62
N ARG A 10 8.79 7.16 -9.35
CA ARG A 10 8.83 7.61 -7.97
C ARG A 10 7.79 6.87 -7.16
N GLY A 11 8.23 6.25 -6.09
CA GLY A 11 7.35 5.49 -5.25
C GLY A 11 6.97 4.13 -5.80
N ALA A 12 7.66 3.68 -6.85
CA ALA A 12 7.31 2.41 -7.47
C ALA A 12 7.45 1.24 -6.50
N LEU A 13 8.49 1.24 -5.68
CA LEU A 13 8.68 0.17 -4.70
C LEU A 13 7.56 0.17 -3.68
N GLU A 14 7.22 1.36 -3.21
CA GLU A 14 6.17 1.50 -2.20
C GLU A 14 4.81 1.10 -2.76
N LYS A 15 4.53 1.50 -3.99
CA LYS A 15 3.25 1.14 -4.61
C LYS A 15 3.14 -0.37 -4.79
N ARG A 16 4.22 -1.02 -5.20
CA ARG A 16 4.19 -2.46 -5.37
C ARG A 16 4.09 -3.19 -4.04
N ALA A 17 4.78 -2.67 -3.02
CA ALA A 17 4.70 -3.27 -1.70
C ALA A 17 3.27 -3.17 -1.15
N PHE A 18 2.66 -1.99 -1.29
CA PHE A 18 1.29 -1.81 -0.83
C PHE A 18 0.35 -2.73 -1.61
N ALA A 19 0.54 -2.84 -2.92
CA ALA A 19 -0.30 -3.71 -3.75
C ALA A 19 -0.25 -5.15 -3.25
N ARG A 20 0.95 -5.63 -2.95
CA ARG A 20 1.12 -6.99 -2.48
C ARG A 20 0.45 -7.21 -1.13
N VAL A 21 0.65 -6.28 -0.22
CA VAL A 21 0.06 -6.39 1.11
C VAL A 21 -1.46 -6.38 1.02
N LEU A 22 -2.00 -5.47 0.20
CA LEU A 22 -3.44 -5.37 0.05
C LEU A 22 -4.04 -6.65 -0.51
N LEU A 23 -3.43 -7.19 -1.55
CA LEU A 23 -3.91 -8.41 -2.15
C LEU A 23 -3.87 -9.57 -1.15
N ASN A 24 -2.77 -9.68 -0.41
CA ASN A 24 -2.63 -10.75 0.57
C ASN A 24 -3.66 -10.66 1.68
N LEU A 25 -3.89 -9.45 2.18
CA LEU A 25 -4.86 -9.26 3.25
C LEU A 25 -6.28 -9.58 2.79
N ARG A 26 -6.61 -9.15 1.58
CA ARG A 26 -7.92 -9.44 1.03
C ARG A 26 -8.10 -10.94 0.85
N ASP A 27 -7.07 -11.61 0.32
CA ASP A 27 -7.12 -13.06 0.14
C ASP A 27 -7.30 -13.79 1.46
N GLU A 28 -6.57 -13.38 2.47
CA GLU A 28 -6.67 -14.01 3.79
C GLU A 28 -8.08 -13.93 4.34
N ARG A 29 -8.82 -12.91 3.93
CA ARG A 29 -10.17 -12.68 4.44
C ARG A 29 -11.26 -13.12 3.47
N ASN A 30 -10.85 -13.75 2.38
CA ASN A 30 -11.79 -14.21 1.34
C ASN A 30 -12.68 -13.07 0.88
N MET A 31 -12.10 -11.92 0.70
CA MET A 31 -12.83 -10.72 0.34
C MET A 31 -12.54 -10.35 -1.11
N THR A 32 -13.59 -10.06 -1.88
CA THR A 32 -13.41 -9.64 -3.27
C THR A 32 -13.02 -8.17 -3.32
N GLN A 33 -12.49 -7.74 -4.48
CA GLN A 33 -12.21 -6.32 -4.67
C GLN A 33 -13.47 -5.49 -4.51
N GLU A 34 -14.59 -5.99 -5.02
CA GLU A 34 -15.85 -5.27 -4.93
C GLU A 34 -16.31 -5.11 -3.48
N ALA A 35 -16.15 -6.15 -2.69
CA ALA A 35 -16.54 -6.08 -1.28
C ALA A 35 -15.68 -5.07 -0.52
N LEU A 36 -14.37 -5.12 -0.76
CA LEU A 36 -13.48 -4.17 -0.11
C LEU A 36 -13.81 -2.75 -0.52
N ALA A 37 -14.05 -2.54 -1.80
CA ALA A 37 -14.39 -1.21 -2.31
C ALA A 37 -15.68 -0.71 -1.68
N PHE A 38 -16.70 -1.54 -1.68
CA PHE A 38 -17.99 -1.15 -1.14
C PHE A 38 -17.87 -0.77 0.34
N ASP A 39 -17.21 -1.62 1.12
CA ASP A 39 -17.12 -1.38 2.56
C ASP A 39 -16.22 -0.21 2.92
N SER A 40 -15.24 0.10 2.07
CA SER A 40 -14.34 1.22 2.33
C SER A 40 -14.80 2.53 1.69
N GLY A 41 -15.86 2.46 0.90
CA GLY A 41 -16.39 3.68 0.28
C GLY A 41 -15.70 4.07 -1.01
N TYR A 42 -14.98 3.15 -1.62
CA TYR A 42 -14.26 3.43 -2.86
C TYR A 42 -14.84 2.65 -4.02
N HIS A 43 -14.58 3.14 -5.22
CA HIS A 43 -14.98 2.44 -6.43
C HIS A 43 -14.07 1.22 -6.62
N PRO A 44 -14.59 0.10 -7.12
CA PRO A 44 -13.75 -1.08 -7.37
C PRO A 44 -12.56 -0.79 -8.26
N LYS A 45 -12.70 0.12 -9.21
CA LYS A 45 -11.60 0.48 -10.08
C LYS A 45 -10.44 1.05 -9.29
N TYR A 46 -10.72 1.84 -8.24
CA TYR A 46 -9.68 2.40 -7.41
C TYR A 46 -8.91 1.29 -6.70
N ILE A 47 -9.65 0.33 -6.12
CA ILE A 47 -9.02 -0.78 -5.43
C ILE A 47 -8.15 -1.59 -6.42
N SER A 48 -8.67 -1.81 -7.62
CA SER A 48 -7.91 -2.52 -8.65
C SER A 48 -6.61 -1.80 -8.99
N LEU A 49 -6.66 -0.47 -9.10
CA LEU A 49 -5.45 0.30 -9.40
C LEU A 49 -4.42 0.19 -8.28
N LEU A 50 -4.90 0.19 -7.04
CA LEU A 50 -3.99 0.00 -5.90
C LEU A 50 -3.34 -1.38 -5.94
N GLU A 51 -4.11 -2.41 -6.25
CA GLU A 51 -3.59 -3.78 -6.26
C GLU A 51 -2.67 -4.05 -7.43
N ARG A 52 -2.72 -3.22 -8.45
CA ARG A 52 -1.81 -3.35 -9.57
C ARG A 52 -0.59 -2.44 -9.45
N GLY A 53 -0.49 -1.73 -8.32
CA GLY A 53 0.66 -0.85 -8.09
C GLY A 53 0.66 0.38 -8.97
N LYS A 54 -0.52 0.76 -9.49
CA LYS A 54 -0.61 1.92 -10.38
C LYS A 54 -0.78 3.23 -9.64
N ASN A 55 -1.39 3.17 -8.47
CA ASN A 55 -1.65 4.37 -7.67
C ASN A 55 -1.06 4.22 -6.28
N SER A 56 -0.70 5.34 -5.72
CA SER A 56 -0.32 5.38 -4.31
C SER A 56 -1.59 5.74 -3.52
N PRO A 57 -1.91 5.00 -2.47
CA PRO A 57 -3.11 5.33 -1.70
C PRO A 57 -2.92 6.61 -0.92
N SER A 58 -4.00 7.36 -0.76
CA SER A 58 -3.97 8.52 0.11
C SER A 58 -3.94 8.05 1.57
N LEU A 59 -3.59 8.94 2.47
CA LEU A 59 -3.63 8.62 3.88
C LEU A 59 -5.02 8.15 4.29
N ILE A 60 -6.05 8.86 3.82
CA ILE A 60 -7.41 8.51 4.16
C ILE A 60 -7.74 7.10 3.65
N ALA A 61 -7.33 6.79 2.43
CA ALA A 61 -7.59 5.47 1.87
C ALA A 61 -6.90 4.39 2.70
N ILE A 62 -5.67 4.63 3.13
CA ILE A 62 -4.95 3.67 3.95
C ILE A 62 -5.74 3.36 5.23
N LEU A 63 -6.20 4.40 5.89
CA LEU A 63 -6.92 4.22 7.16
C LEU A 63 -8.27 3.54 6.97
N GLU A 64 -9.00 3.91 5.90
CA GLU A 64 -10.29 3.28 5.65
C GLU A 64 -10.15 1.82 5.24
N ILE A 65 -9.18 1.53 4.41
CA ILE A 65 -8.94 0.16 3.97
C ILE A 65 -8.52 -0.69 5.17
N ALA A 66 -7.62 -0.16 6.00
CA ALA A 66 -7.19 -0.89 7.20
C ALA A 66 -8.37 -1.21 8.09
N ARG A 67 -9.27 -0.22 8.28
CA ARG A 67 -10.45 -0.42 9.11
C ARG A 67 -11.29 -1.59 8.59
N VAL A 68 -11.54 -1.61 7.30
CA VAL A 68 -12.34 -2.68 6.70
C VAL A 68 -11.66 -4.03 6.85
N LEU A 69 -10.33 -4.04 6.74
CA LEU A 69 -9.57 -5.29 6.86
C LEU A 69 -9.36 -5.71 8.31
N GLY A 70 -9.81 -4.88 9.27
CA GLY A 70 -9.75 -5.25 10.68
C GLY A 70 -8.38 -5.08 11.31
N ILE A 71 -7.55 -4.21 10.75
CA ILE A 71 -6.24 -3.92 11.33
C ILE A 71 -6.09 -2.41 11.44
N THR A 72 -5.06 -1.99 12.15
CA THR A 72 -4.79 -0.56 12.27
C THR A 72 -4.02 -0.08 11.05
N GLY A 73 -4.07 1.23 10.81
CA GLY A 73 -3.24 1.81 9.76
C GLY A 73 -1.76 1.57 10.02
N SER A 74 -1.35 1.62 11.29
CA SER A 74 0.02 1.32 11.67
C SER A 74 0.43 -0.08 11.24
N GLU A 75 -0.45 -1.04 11.50
CA GLU A 75 -0.15 -2.41 11.13
C GLU A 75 -0.06 -2.56 9.62
N LEU A 76 -0.99 -1.92 8.90
CA LEU A 76 -0.98 -2.00 7.46
C LEU A 76 0.33 -1.43 6.90
N ILE A 77 0.71 -0.25 7.35
CA ILE A 77 1.94 0.38 6.90
C ILE A 77 3.16 -0.43 7.32
N GLY A 78 3.14 -1.01 8.51
CA GLY A 78 4.24 -1.85 8.97
C GLY A 78 4.47 -3.03 8.04
N ARG A 79 3.39 -3.64 7.57
CA ARG A 79 3.52 -4.75 6.63
C ARG A 79 4.11 -4.27 5.30
N VAL A 80 3.70 -3.07 4.86
CA VAL A 80 4.25 -2.50 3.63
C VAL A 80 5.75 -2.28 3.81
N GLU A 81 6.14 -1.67 4.92
CA GLU A 81 7.55 -1.39 5.16
C GLU A 81 8.39 -2.65 5.22
N SER A 82 7.83 -3.73 5.75
CA SER A 82 8.58 -4.97 5.86
C SER A 82 8.94 -5.57 4.51
N LEU A 83 8.27 -5.14 3.44
CA LEU A 83 8.56 -5.61 2.09
C LEU A 83 9.55 -4.70 1.36
N LEU A 84 9.90 -3.58 1.95
CA LEU A 84 10.83 -2.66 1.30
C LEU A 84 12.27 -3.05 1.62
N PRO A 85 13.21 -2.71 0.72
CA PRO A 85 14.62 -2.99 1.01
C PRO A 85 15.06 -2.31 2.30
N ALA A 86 16.04 -2.91 2.98
CA ALA A 86 16.50 -2.41 4.28
C ALA A 86 16.89 -0.93 4.22
N ASN A 87 17.52 -0.51 3.13
CA ASN A 87 17.95 0.88 3.04
C ASN A 87 16.81 1.86 2.85
N ARG A 88 15.61 1.35 2.61
CA ARG A 88 14.42 2.20 2.54
C ARG A 88 13.70 2.24 3.87
N ARG A 89 13.84 1.19 4.67
CA ARG A 89 13.13 1.11 5.92
C ARG A 89 13.79 1.80 7.06
N ARG A 90 15.17 1.75 7.10
CA ARG A 90 15.77 2.25 8.20
C ARG A 90 16.34 3.46 8.04
N ARG A 91 16.15 4.28 8.54
CA ARG A 91 16.60 5.41 8.42
C ARG A 91 17.07 5.93 9.49
N ARG A 92 17.19 6.09 10.12
CA ARG A 92 17.63 6.61 11.01
C ARG A 92 18.27 6.19 11.91
N ASP A 93 18.33 5.59 12.18
CA ASP A 93 18.84 5.08 13.12
C ASP A 93 20.07 5.39 13.25
N THR A 94 20.36 5.69 12.62
CA THR A 94 21.48 6.00 12.69
C THR A 94 21.78 6.97 13.51
N ARG A 95 21.47 7.60 13.84
CA ARG A 95 21.81 8.38 14.57
C ARG A 95 21.84 8.12 15.48
N GLY A 96 21.68 7.60 15.54
CA GLY A 96 21.65 7.28 16.42
C GLY A 96 22.29 7.55 17.15
N GLY A 97 22.42 7.73 16.98
CA GLY A 97 22.92 7.93 17.76
C GLY A 97 22.95 8.26 17.90
#